data_3e3a408669db5058a7ab2164cb0aaa3b
#
_entry.id   3e3a408669db5058a7ab2164cb0aaa3b
#
_cell.length_a   1.000
_cell.length_b   1.000
_cell.length_c   1.000
_cell.angle_alpha   90.00
_cell.angle_beta   90.00
_cell.angle_gamma   90.00
#
_symmetry.space_group_name_H-M   'P 1'
#
loop_
_entity.id
_entity.type
_entity.pdbx_description
1 polymer ?
#
loop_
_entity_poly.entity_id
_entity_poly.type
_entity_poly.pdbx_seq_one_letter_code
_entity_poly.pdbx_strand_id
1 'polypeptide(L)' 'MENHYFKTAEFAALCGVRKDTLLHYDHIGLLKPQWVGENGYRYYAAQQLRTYDLIAALRRLGTPLAE' A
#
# COMPACT_ATOMS: atom_id res chain seq x y z
N MET A 1 -15.60 17.23 4.44
CA MET A 1 -14.42 16.98 3.60
C MET A 1 -14.46 15.58 3.04
N GLU A 2 -14.22 15.46 1.76
CA GLU A 2 -14.26 14.16 1.10
C GLU A 2 -12.98 13.38 1.32
N ASN A 3 -13.14 12.10 1.58
CA ASN A 3 -12.00 11.21 1.62
C ASN A 3 -11.71 10.77 0.19
N HIS A 4 -10.45 10.85 -0.18
CA HIS A 4 -10.03 10.41 -1.49
C HIS A 4 -9.30 9.08 -1.35
N TYR A 5 -9.77 8.08 -2.11
CA TYR A 5 -9.19 6.76 -2.10
C TYR A 5 -8.59 6.43 -3.45
N PHE A 6 -7.53 5.63 -3.42
CA PHE A 6 -6.83 5.21 -4.63
C PHE A 6 -6.97 3.71 -4.79
N LYS A 7 -7.24 3.27 -6.02
CA LYS A 7 -7.18 1.85 -6.31
C LYS A 7 -5.73 1.40 -6.28
N THR A 8 -5.52 0.08 -6.25
CA THR A 8 -4.18 -0.47 -6.10
C THR A 8 -3.20 0.08 -7.13
N ALA A 9 -3.59 0.12 -8.41
CA ALA A 9 -2.69 0.60 -9.46
C ALA A 9 -2.35 2.07 -9.27
N GLU A 10 -3.33 2.88 -8.86
CA GLU A 10 -3.12 4.30 -8.63
C GLU A 10 -2.18 4.52 -7.45
N PHE A 11 -2.41 3.78 -6.38
CA PHE A 11 -1.58 3.92 -5.19
C PHE A 11 -0.17 3.44 -5.47
N ALA A 12 -0.03 2.37 -6.23
CA ALA A 12 1.28 1.85 -6.62
C ALA A 12 2.06 2.90 -7.41
N ALA A 13 1.38 3.61 -8.32
CA ALA A 13 2.03 4.67 -9.09
C ALA A 13 2.52 5.79 -8.18
N LEU A 14 1.73 6.15 -7.17
CA LEU A 14 2.12 7.18 -6.22
C LEU A 14 3.32 6.74 -5.39
N CYS A 15 3.40 5.45 -5.06
CA CYS A 15 4.51 4.92 -4.27
C CYS A 15 5.75 4.68 -5.12
N GLY A 16 5.62 4.66 -6.45
CA GLY A 16 6.73 4.35 -7.33
C GLY A 16 7.07 2.86 -7.34
N VAL A 17 6.11 1.99 -7.11
CA VAL A 17 6.30 0.54 -7.10
C VAL A 17 5.29 -0.13 -8.02
N ARG A 18 5.49 -1.41 -8.26
CA ARG A 18 4.55 -2.16 -9.06
C ARG A 18 3.35 -2.57 -8.23
N LYS A 19 2.22 -2.75 -8.92
CA LYS A 19 1.00 -3.21 -8.27
C LYS A 19 1.23 -4.51 -7.50
N ASP A 20 2.02 -5.42 -8.07
CA ASP A 20 2.29 -6.70 -7.43
C ASP A 20 2.94 -6.55 -6.06
N THR A 21 3.75 -5.52 -5.89
CA THR A 21 4.38 -5.24 -4.60
C THR A 21 3.33 -4.97 -3.53
N LEU A 22 2.33 -4.15 -3.87
CA LEU A 22 1.26 -3.84 -2.93
C LEU A 22 0.39 -5.06 -2.64
N LEU A 23 0.13 -5.88 -3.66
CA LEU A 23 -0.65 -7.10 -3.46
C LEU A 23 0.08 -8.06 -2.53
N HIS A 24 1.39 -8.15 -2.69
CA HIS A 24 2.22 -8.98 -1.81
C HIS A 24 2.16 -8.46 -0.37
N TYR A 25 2.28 -7.12 -0.20
CA TYR A 25 2.24 -6.52 1.13
C TYR A 25 0.88 -6.76 1.81
N ASP A 26 -0.20 -6.73 1.04
CA ASP A 26 -1.51 -7.07 1.58
C ASP A 26 -1.55 -8.52 2.02
N HIS A 27 -1.02 -9.41 1.18
CA HIS A 27 -1.04 -10.85 1.45
C HIS A 27 -0.31 -11.19 2.76
N ILE A 28 0.84 -10.57 3.00
CA ILE A 28 1.62 -10.85 4.20
C ILE A 28 1.24 -9.95 5.39
N GLY A 29 0.24 -9.07 5.21
CA GLY A 29 -0.24 -8.23 6.28
C GLY A 29 0.64 -7.03 6.60
N LEU A 30 1.61 -6.72 5.75
CA LEU A 30 2.52 -5.60 5.98
C LEU A 30 1.85 -4.26 5.70
N LEU A 31 1.07 -4.17 4.63
CA LEU A 31 0.35 -2.95 4.27
C LEU A 31 -0.95 -3.36 3.62
N LYS A 32 -2.04 -3.24 4.36
CA LYS A 32 -3.35 -3.63 3.86
C LYS A 32 -4.10 -2.41 3.33
N PRO A 33 -5.00 -2.60 2.35
CA PRO A 33 -5.82 -1.49 1.88
C PRO A 33 -6.72 -0.99 3.00
N GLN A 34 -7.14 0.25 2.89
CA GLN A 34 -8.06 0.84 3.85
C GLN A 34 -9.37 0.05 3.89
N TRP A 35 -9.84 -0.38 2.72
CA TRP A 35 -11.01 -1.23 2.62
C TRP A 35 -11.05 -1.90 1.25
N VAL A 36 -11.87 -2.94 1.14
CA VAL A 36 -12.06 -3.67 -0.11
C VAL A 36 -13.53 -3.51 -0.50
N GLY A 37 -13.77 -3.07 -1.73
CA GLY A 37 -15.12 -2.86 -2.21
C GLY A 37 -15.83 -4.17 -2.55
N GLU A 38 -17.15 -4.08 -2.76
CA GLU A 38 -17.94 -5.24 -3.13
C GLU A 38 -17.49 -5.82 -4.48
N ASN A 39 -16.89 -4.97 -5.31
CA ASN A 39 -16.38 -5.40 -6.61
C ASN A 39 -15.02 -6.10 -6.50
N GLY A 40 -14.51 -6.27 -5.29
CA GLY A 40 -13.21 -6.90 -5.06
C GLY A 40 -12.04 -5.97 -5.22
N TYR A 41 -12.27 -4.70 -5.52
CA TYR A 41 -11.18 -3.74 -5.67
C TYR A 41 -10.67 -3.29 -4.31
N ARG A 42 -9.36 -3.10 -4.22
CA ARG A 42 -8.71 -2.60 -3.01
C ARG A 42 -8.58 -1.09 -3.11
N TYR A 43 -8.88 -0.42 -2.00
CA TYR A 43 -8.83 1.05 -1.94
C TYR A 43 -7.89 1.48 -0.83
N TYR A 44 -6.97 2.38 -1.17
CA TYR A 44 -5.96 2.88 -0.25
C TYR A 44 -6.22 4.35 0.03
N ALA A 45 -6.06 4.75 1.30
CA ALA A 45 -6.23 6.14 1.69
C ALA A 45 -4.92 6.89 1.48
N ALA A 46 -5.03 8.20 1.24
CA ALA A 46 -3.84 9.03 1.02
C ALA A 46 -2.86 8.95 2.19
N GLN A 47 -3.39 8.86 3.40
CA GLN A 47 -2.53 8.80 4.60
C GLN A 47 -1.68 7.53 4.63
N GLN A 48 -2.05 6.51 3.89
CA GLN A 48 -1.26 5.28 3.83
C GLN A 48 0.04 5.47 3.05
N LEU A 49 0.18 6.59 2.33
CA LEU A 49 1.46 6.91 1.71
C LEU A 49 2.56 7.06 2.77
N ARG A 50 2.21 7.61 3.93
CA ARG A 50 3.19 7.74 5.02
C ARG A 50 3.61 6.37 5.53
N THR A 51 2.65 5.45 5.64
CA THR A 51 2.96 4.10 6.07
C THR A 51 3.88 3.42 5.08
N TYR A 52 3.60 3.59 3.77
CA TYR A 52 4.47 3.03 2.75
C TYR A 52 5.87 3.62 2.82
N ASP A 53 5.97 4.95 3.02
CA ASP A 53 7.27 5.61 3.11
C ASP A 53 8.08 5.04 4.26
N LEU A 54 7.44 4.77 5.39
CA LEU A 54 8.11 4.17 6.53
C LEU A 54 8.63 2.77 6.20
N ILE A 55 7.78 1.97 5.54
CA ILE A 55 8.18 0.63 5.12
C ILE A 55 9.40 0.70 4.19
N ALA A 56 9.35 1.60 3.21
CA ALA A 56 10.45 1.76 2.27
C ALA A 56 11.74 2.18 2.96
N ALA A 57 11.62 3.08 3.95
CA ALA A 57 12.78 3.54 4.69
C ALA A 57 13.41 2.40 5.50
N LEU A 58 12.58 1.59 6.13
CA LEU A 58 13.08 0.46 6.91
C LEU A 58 13.77 -0.56 6.02
N ARG A 59 13.23 -0.79 4.83
CA ARG A 59 13.86 -1.73 3.89
C ARG A 59 15.22 -1.22 3.44
N ARG A 60 15.33 0.10 3.20
CA ARG A 60 16.61 0.68 2.79
C ARG A 60 17.66 0.56 3.89
N LEU A 61 17.23 0.55 5.16
CA LEU A 61 18.14 0.39 6.29
C LEU A 61 18.48 -1.08 6.54
N GLY A 62 17.93 -1.99 5.75
CA GLY A 62 18.21 -3.40 5.89
C GLY A 62 17.42 -4.10 6.98
N THR A 63 16.37 -3.46 7.51
CA THR A 63 15.51 -4.09 8.50
C THR A 63 14.76 -5.24 7.86
N PRO A 64 14.81 -6.45 8.45
CA PRO A 64 14.05 -7.56 7.87
C PRO A 64 12.56 -7.33 8.06
N LEU A 65 11.83 -7.41 6.97
CA LEU A 65 10.39 -7.33 6.96
C LEU A 65 9.83 -8.67 6.49
N ALA A 66 8.57 -8.93 6.84
CA ALA A 66 7.94 -10.17 6.40
C ALA A 66 7.77 -10.15 4.89
N GLU A 67 8.43 -11.06 4.20
CA GLU A 67 8.34 -11.14 2.76
C GLU A 67 8.13 -12.55 2.31
#